data_e6b87ac8cdd00a1053792ea51b6eac20
#
_entry.id   e6b87ac8cdd00a1053792ea51b6eac20
#
_cell.length_a   1.000
_cell.length_b   1.000
_cell.length_c   1.000
_cell.angle_alpha   90.00
_cell.angle_beta   90.00
_cell.angle_gamma   90.00
#
_symmetry.space_group_name_H-M   'P 1'
#
loop_
_entity.id
_entity.type
_entity.pdbx_description
1 polymer ?
#
loop_
_entity_poly.entity_id
_entity_poly.type
_entity_poly.pdbx_seq_one_letter_code
_entity_poly.pdbx_strand_id
1 'polypeptide(L)'
;MKNNLKICRKNKRMTTKEVSEKIGVSKQAIYNIETGVSNPSVDTLMKLAELYNVRTDYLLGLTSFENFKSQYEYLQSLKGDELFAALDALHINKWMTKDGDEYSKLDDGWYVAIRNN
;
A
#
# COMPACT_ATOMS: atom_id res chain seq x y z
N MET A 1 -15.97 3.11 6.12
CA MET A 1 -14.55 3.33 5.83
C MET A 1 -14.37 3.52 4.33
N LYS A 2 -13.64 4.52 3.92
CA LYS A 2 -13.35 4.76 2.51
C LYS A 2 -12.19 3.86 2.09
N ASN A 3 -12.41 3.01 1.09
CA ASN A 3 -11.41 2.06 0.60
C ASN A 3 -11.30 2.13 -0.93
N ASN A 4 -10.33 1.40 -1.49
CA ASN A 4 -10.05 1.38 -2.92
C ASN A 4 -10.50 0.07 -3.60
N LEU A 5 -11.33 -0.72 -2.95
CA LEU A 5 -11.76 -2.03 -3.47
C LEU A 5 -12.51 -1.92 -4.80
N LYS A 6 -13.49 -1.01 -4.87
CA LYS A 6 -14.28 -0.81 -6.09
C LYS A 6 -13.42 -0.28 -7.25
N ILE A 7 -12.50 0.65 -6.96
CA ILE A 7 -11.58 1.22 -7.96
C ILE A 7 -10.70 0.11 -8.53
N CYS A 8 -10.13 -0.74 -7.69
CA CYS A 8 -9.28 -1.86 -8.12
C CYS A 8 -10.06 -2.85 -8.99
N ARG A 9 -11.29 -3.18 -8.60
CA ARG A 9 -12.15 -4.06 -9.38
C ARG A 9 -12.44 -3.47 -10.77
N LYS A 10 -12.78 -2.19 -10.83
CA LYS A 10 -13.06 -1.50 -12.10
C LYS A 10 -11.82 -1.38 -12.98
N ASN A 11 -10.65 -1.15 -12.39
CA ASN A 11 -9.39 -1.10 -13.13
C ASN A 11 -9.05 -2.44 -13.78
N LYS A 12 -9.45 -3.54 -13.16
CA LYS A 12 -9.31 -4.90 -13.73
C LYS A 12 -10.48 -5.27 -14.64
N ARG A 13 -11.44 -4.36 -14.84
CA ARG A 13 -12.63 -4.59 -15.67
C ARG A 13 -13.42 -5.81 -15.26
N MET A 14 -13.57 -6.02 -13.96
CA MET A 14 -14.28 -7.15 -13.39
C MET A 14 -15.63 -6.72 -12.80
N THR A 15 -16.61 -7.60 -12.94
CA THR A 15 -17.91 -7.43 -12.25
C THR A 15 -17.80 -7.98 -10.83
N THR A 16 -18.75 -7.58 -9.96
CA THR A 16 -18.82 -8.15 -8.61
C THR A 16 -19.02 -9.66 -8.63
N LYS A 17 -19.78 -10.16 -9.62
CA LYS A 17 -19.97 -11.60 -9.82
C LYS A 17 -18.67 -12.32 -10.12
N GLU A 18 -17.86 -11.78 -11.04
CA GLU A 18 -16.56 -12.37 -11.39
C GLU A 18 -15.63 -12.42 -10.17
N VAL A 19 -15.56 -11.34 -9.41
CA VAL A 19 -14.73 -11.29 -8.19
C VAL A 19 -15.24 -12.28 -7.16
N SER A 20 -16.56 -12.35 -6.93
CA SER A 20 -17.17 -13.26 -5.96
C SER A 20 -16.83 -14.72 -6.29
N GLU A 21 -16.90 -15.08 -7.56
CA GLU A 21 -16.57 -16.45 -8.03
C GLU A 21 -15.08 -16.76 -7.83
N LYS A 22 -14.19 -15.81 -8.12
CA LYS A 22 -12.75 -16.02 -7.99
C LYS A 22 -12.29 -16.15 -6.54
N ILE A 23 -12.93 -15.42 -5.64
CA ILE A 23 -12.52 -15.37 -4.23
C ILE A 23 -13.31 -16.37 -3.37
N GLY A 24 -14.48 -16.78 -3.83
CA GLY A 24 -15.33 -17.73 -3.09
C GLY A 24 -16.19 -17.08 -2.01
N VAL A 25 -16.59 -15.82 -2.22
CA VAL A 25 -17.54 -15.12 -1.35
C VAL A 25 -18.75 -14.66 -2.17
N SER A 26 -19.84 -14.28 -1.52
CA SER A 26 -21.04 -13.85 -2.23
C SER A 26 -20.88 -12.47 -2.86
N LYS A 27 -21.69 -12.17 -3.89
CA LYS A 27 -21.75 -10.82 -4.48
C LYS A 27 -22.14 -9.78 -3.44
N GLN A 28 -23.06 -10.13 -2.53
CA GLN A 28 -23.47 -9.24 -1.46
C GLN A 28 -22.31 -8.92 -0.52
N ALA A 29 -21.45 -9.91 -0.23
CA ALA A 29 -20.25 -9.69 0.58
C ALA A 29 -19.30 -8.71 -0.11
N ILE A 30 -19.07 -8.85 -1.42
CA ILE A 30 -18.25 -7.90 -2.19
C ILE A 30 -18.84 -6.50 -2.13
N TYR A 31 -20.14 -6.36 -2.37
CA TYR A 31 -20.82 -5.07 -2.29
C TYR A 31 -20.66 -4.43 -0.90
N ASN A 32 -20.85 -5.22 0.16
CA ASN A 32 -20.80 -4.70 1.53
C ASN A 32 -19.38 -4.20 1.90
N ILE A 33 -18.34 -4.87 1.46
CA ILE A 33 -16.97 -4.40 1.73
C ILE A 33 -16.60 -3.21 0.85
N GLU A 34 -17.06 -3.15 -0.40
CA GLU A 34 -16.79 -2.00 -1.29
C GLU A 34 -17.49 -0.73 -0.80
N THR A 35 -18.67 -0.85 -0.21
CA THR A 35 -19.43 0.29 0.31
C THR A 35 -19.11 0.64 1.75
N GLY A 36 -18.28 -0.15 2.42
CA GLY A 36 -17.88 0.09 3.81
C GLY A 36 -18.92 -0.37 4.83
N VAL A 37 -19.95 -1.09 4.42
CA VAL A 37 -20.96 -1.66 5.33
C VAL A 37 -20.33 -2.73 6.24
N SER A 38 -19.38 -3.49 5.71
CA SER A 38 -18.61 -4.44 6.48
C SER A 38 -17.12 -4.39 6.09
N ASN A 39 -16.25 -4.86 6.99
CA ASN A 39 -14.84 -4.98 6.72
C ASN A 39 -14.53 -6.36 6.14
N PRO A 40 -13.58 -6.48 5.20
CA PRO A 40 -13.16 -7.79 4.73
C PRO A 40 -12.45 -8.56 5.84
N SER A 41 -12.59 -9.89 5.86
CA SER A 41 -11.74 -10.74 6.69
C SER A 41 -10.30 -10.66 6.17
N VAL A 42 -9.33 -11.05 6.99
CA VAL A 42 -7.92 -11.08 6.57
C VAL A 42 -7.73 -11.98 5.35
N ASP A 43 -8.37 -13.14 5.33
CA ASP A 43 -8.29 -14.06 4.19
C ASP A 43 -8.84 -13.43 2.91
N THR A 44 -10.02 -12.82 2.97
CA THR A 44 -10.64 -12.12 1.83
C THR A 44 -9.77 -10.97 1.36
N LEU A 45 -9.23 -10.17 2.28
CA LEU A 45 -8.36 -9.05 1.96
C LEU A 45 -7.09 -9.51 1.21
N MET A 46 -6.46 -10.57 1.68
CA MET A 46 -5.27 -11.13 1.03
C MET A 46 -5.57 -11.66 -0.37
N LYS A 47 -6.70 -12.32 -0.55
CA LYS A 47 -7.14 -12.82 -1.86
C LYS A 47 -7.42 -11.68 -2.84
N LEU A 48 -8.05 -10.61 -2.36
CA LEU A 48 -8.32 -9.42 -3.18
C LEU A 48 -7.03 -8.70 -3.58
N ALA A 49 -6.10 -8.57 -2.64
CA ALA A 49 -4.80 -7.95 -2.91
C ALA A 49 -4.03 -8.72 -4.00
N GLU A 50 -4.05 -10.04 -3.93
CA GLU A 50 -3.44 -10.90 -4.94
C GLU A 50 -4.16 -10.78 -6.29
N LEU A 51 -5.49 -10.84 -6.29
CA LEU A 51 -6.30 -10.73 -7.51
C LEU A 51 -6.06 -9.41 -8.23
N TYR A 52 -6.01 -8.31 -7.49
CA TYR A 52 -5.84 -6.97 -8.05
C TYR A 52 -4.36 -6.58 -8.21
N ASN A 53 -3.44 -7.39 -7.69
CA ASN A 53 -1.99 -7.12 -7.71
C ASN A 53 -1.65 -5.77 -7.08
N VAL A 54 -2.19 -5.52 -5.90
CA VAL A 54 -1.97 -4.29 -5.12
C VAL A 54 -1.70 -4.63 -3.66
N ARG A 55 -1.19 -3.66 -2.91
CA ARG A 55 -0.95 -3.80 -1.47
C ARG A 55 -2.27 -3.84 -0.70
N THR A 56 -2.29 -4.58 0.42
CA THR A 56 -3.46 -4.65 1.30
C THR A 56 -3.81 -3.29 1.92
N ASP A 57 -2.80 -2.51 2.31
CA ASP A 57 -3.02 -1.18 2.88
C ASP A 57 -3.60 -0.20 1.84
N TYR A 58 -3.22 -0.32 0.57
CA TYR A 58 -3.84 0.44 -0.51
C TYR A 58 -5.33 0.07 -0.65
N LEU A 59 -5.68 -1.21 -0.61
CA LEU A 59 -7.07 -1.65 -0.66
C LEU A 59 -7.91 -1.05 0.47
N LEU A 60 -7.32 -0.95 1.66
CA LEU A 60 -8.00 -0.38 2.84
C LEU A 60 -8.03 1.15 2.85
N GLY A 61 -7.40 1.81 1.87
CA GLY A 61 -7.35 3.27 1.81
C GLY A 61 -6.35 3.90 2.77
N LEU A 62 -5.41 3.12 3.31
CA LEU A 62 -4.42 3.60 4.28
C LEU A 62 -3.19 4.23 3.61
N THR A 63 -3.00 3.98 2.33
CA THR A 63 -1.92 4.57 1.53
C THR A 63 -2.43 4.85 0.12
N SER A 64 -1.82 5.81 -0.56
CA SER A 64 -2.07 6.09 -1.97
C SER A 64 -1.18 5.27 -2.91
N PHE A 65 -0.25 4.47 -2.38
CA PHE A 65 0.66 3.67 -3.19
C PHE A 65 0.08 2.29 -3.46
N GLU A 66 -0.24 1.99 -4.71
CA GLU A 66 -0.80 0.70 -5.13
C GLU A 66 0.17 -0.47 -4.88
N ASN A 67 1.48 -0.21 -5.02
CA ASN A 67 2.52 -1.24 -4.89
C ASN A 67 3.82 -0.63 -4.35
N PHE A 68 4.77 -1.50 -4.02
CA PHE A 68 6.06 -1.08 -3.49
C PHE A 68 6.89 -0.29 -4.51
N LYS A 69 6.73 -0.57 -5.80
CA LYS A 69 7.44 0.16 -6.86
C LYS A 69 7.04 1.64 -6.89
N SER A 70 5.74 1.94 -6.85
CA SER A 70 5.26 3.33 -6.85
C SER A 70 5.67 4.08 -5.60
N GLN A 71 5.68 3.42 -4.43
CA GLN A 71 6.21 4.00 -3.19
C GLN A 71 7.71 4.29 -3.32
N TYR A 72 8.48 3.34 -3.83
CA TYR A 72 9.92 3.48 -4.03
C TYR A 72 10.23 4.66 -4.96
N GLU A 73 9.56 4.76 -6.11
CA GLU A 73 9.75 5.85 -7.07
C GLU A 73 9.44 7.21 -6.44
N TYR A 74 8.36 7.30 -5.66
CA TYR A 74 8.01 8.52 -4.94
C TYR A 74 9.13 8.94 -3.98
N LEU A 75 9.61 8.01 -3.15
CA LEU A 75 10.67 8.30 -2.18
C LEU A 75 11.98 8.69 -2.85
N GLN A 76 12.30 8.09 -4.00
CA GLN A 76 13.51 8.46 -4.76
C GLN A 76 13.43 9.87 -5.34
N SER A 77 12.23 10.42 -5.51
CA SER A 77 12.04 11.80 -5.98
C SER A 77 12.24 12.85 -4.89
N LEU A 78 12.23 12.45 -3.63
CA LEU A 78 12.32 13.36 -2.48
C LEU A 78 13.77 13.50 -2.00
N LYS A 79 14.08 14.66 -1.41
CA LYS A 79 15.41 14.96 -0.84
C LYS A 79 15.27 15.70 0.48
N GLY A 80 16.29 15.55 1.35
CA GLY A 80 16.40 16.30 2.60
C GLY A 80 15.23 16.04 3.54
N ASP A 81 14.70 17.12 4.11
CA ASP A 81 13.64 17.03 5.12
C ASP A 81 12.35 16.42 4.58
N GLU A 82 12.03 16.63 3.31
CA GLU A 82 10.84 16.01 2.68
C GLU A 82 10.97 14.48 2.64
N LEU A 83 12.15 13.98 2.29
CA LEU A 83 12.42 12.55 2.29
C LEU A 83 12.31 11.98 3.71
N PHE A 84 12.92 12.62 4.69
CA PHE A 84 12.91 12.13 6.07
C PHE A 84 11.50 12.15 6.66
N ALA A 85 10.72 13.19 6.39
CA ALA A 85 9.32 13.26 6.80
C ALA A 85 8.48 12.14 6.19
N ALA A 86 8.69 11.84 4.90
CA ALA A 86 7.99 10.75 4.22
C ALA A 86 8.39 9.39 4.77
N LEU A 87 9.68 9.16 5.02
CA LEU A 87 10.18 7.90 5.61
C LEU A 87 9.59 7.69 7.00
N ASP A 88 9.52 8.76 7.80
CA ASP A 88 8.94 8.69 9.14
C ASP A 88 7.43 8.37 9.09
N ALA A 89 6.70 9.06 8.21
CA ALA A 89 5.26 8.81 8.03
C ALA A 89 4.94 7.38 7.57
N LEU A 90 5.85 6.77 6.80
CA LEU A 90 5.71 5.40 6.31
C LEU A 90 6.34 4.35 7.24
N HIS A 91 6.86 4.77 8.40
CA HIS A 91 7.54 3.91 9.39
C HIS A 91 8.74 3.15 8.78
N ILE A 92 9.47 3.81 7.87
CA ILE A 92 10.67 3.24 7.25
C ILE A 92 11.90 3.68 8.04
N ASN A 93 12.62 2.73 8.61
CA ASN A 93 13.78 3.02 9.47
C ASN A 93 15.11 3.04 8.72
N LYS A 94 15.18 2.41 7.55
CA LYS A 94 16.38 2.35 6.72
C LYS A 94 16.03 2.63 5.27
N TRP A 95 16.87 3.41 4.62
CA TRP A 95 16.65 3.79 3.23
C TRP A 95 17.96 3.95 2.48
N MET A 96 17.99 3.50 1.24
CA MET A 96 19.13 3.71 0.34
C MET A 96 18.67 4.48 -0.89
N THR A 97 19.36 5.57 -1.20
CA THR A 97 19.11 6.35 -2.41
C THR A 97 19.71 5.67 -3.65
N LYS A 98 19.32 6.14 -4.83
CA LYS A 98 19.90 5.66 -6.11
C LYS A 98 21.41 5.85 -6.18
N ASP A 99 21.91 6.89 -5.53
CA ASP A 99 23.34 7.24 -5.52
C ASP A 99 24.13 6.44 -4.49
N GLY A 100 23.48 5.56 -3.75
CA GLY A 100 24.12 4.70 -2.77
C GLY A 100 24.23 5.30 -1.38
N ASP A 101 23.60 6.46 -1.13
CA ASP A 101 23.53 7.03 0.22
C ASP A 101 22.56 6.22 1.08
N GLU A 102 23.04 5.79 2.23
CA GLU A 102 22.23 5.01 3.17
C GLU A 102 21.88 5.84 4.39
N TYR A 103 20.60 5.82 4.79
CA TYR A 103 20.10 6.51 5.97
C TYR A 103 19.50 5.50 6.95
N SER A 104 19.73 5.74 8.23
CA SER A 104 19.17 4.94 9.32
C SER A 104 18.55 5.86 10.37
N LYS A 105 17.36 5.48 10.86
CA LYS A 105 16.66 6.22 11.90
C LYS A 105 17.23 5.84 13.27
N LEU A 106 17.57 6.84 14.08
CA LEU A 106 18.00 6.66 15.45
C LEU A 106 16.80 6.60 16.40
N ASP A 107 17.04 6.15 17.63
CA ASP A 107 16.00 6.03 18.67
C ASP A 107 15.34 7.35 19.03
N ASP A 108 16.05 8.47 18.84
CA ASP A 108 15.52 9.84 19.07
C ASP A 108 14.66 10.36 17.90
N GLY A 109 14.52 9.59 16.84
CA GLY A 109 13.72 9.94 15.67
C GLY A 109 14.48 10.61 14.54
N TRP A 110 15.77 10.92 14.72
CA TRP A 110 16.60 11.52 13.67
C TRP A 110 17.13 10.47 12.70
N TYR A 111 17.25 10.85 11.44
CA TYR A 111 17.93 10.03 10.43
C TYR A 111 19.38 10.46 10.30
N VAL A 112 20.27 9.50 10.22
CA VAL A 112 21.71 9.74 10.00
C VAL A 112 22.16 9.05 8.73
N ALA A 113 23.05 9.70 7.99
CA ALA A 113 23.69 9.11 6.83
C ALA A 113 24.75 8.12 7.28
N ILE A 114 24.70 6.91 6.71
CA ILE A 114 25.72 5.89 6.88
C ILE A 114 26.52 5.87 5.59
N ARG A 115 27.78 6.20 5.67
CA ARG A 115 28.67 6.18 4.51
C ARG A 115 29.45 4.87 4.50
N ASN A 116 29.25 4.11 3.44
CA ASN A 116 30.03 2.94 3.14
C ASN A 116 31.21 3.38 2.28
N ASN A 117 32.37 3.42 2.86
CA ASN A 117 33.62 3.64 2.11
C ASN A 117 34.15 2.33 1.54
#